data_862d7277032c653e4136a7ec86f329e3
#
_entry.id   862d7277032c653e4136a7ec86f329e3
#
_cell.length_a   1.000
_cell.length_b   1.000
_cell.length_c   1.000
_cell.angle_alpha   90.00
_cell.angle_beta   90.00
_cell.angle_gamma   90.00
#
_symmetry.space_group_name_H-M   'P 1'
#
loop_
_entity.id
_entity.type
_entity.pdbx_description
1 polymer ?
#
loop_
_entity_poly.entity_id
_entity_poly.type
_entity_poly.pdbx_seq_one_letter_code
_entity_poly.pdbx_strand_id
1 'polypeptide(L)'
;PHHRGKNRFRRVFLQMKSRFGLWTVYDERDIHQEVRIYPDIQSVRGVELLARRNRLAEAGIKLSRLRGRGTDFDRLREYRRGDEFRSIDWKATSRHQELISREYVVEKNQNIIFLLDCGRSMCNADEGVTHFDRALNAAILLSYVALRQGDTVSLMACSNKVECWVPPIRGAGSIQKLIRQVYDLEPIYEASDYQLMSEQLQLRYRKRALVVVLTHALDEVHLEYLGSALQMMRWPHLVLSAFLRNVPLENRMNSIPETDREAFQIAAAAEIVSSQATQIAALQKSGLLVLDTLPENLSVNLISRYLDIKARQLL
;
A
#
# COMPACT_ATOMS: atom_id res chain seq x y z
N PRO A 1 -2.77 -23.38 6.89
CA PRO A 1 -3.34 -22.88 5.64
C PRO A 1 -2.44 -21.77 5.11
N HIS A 2 -2.03 -21.89 3.84
CA HIS A 2 -1.10 -20.96 3.21
C HIS A 2 -1.82 -19.81 2.50
N HIS A 3 -3.16 -19.86 2.41
CA HIS A 3 -3.97 -18.84 1.74
C HIS A 3 -4.93 -18.17 2.73
N ARG A 4 -5.09 -16.84 2.59
CA ARG A 4 -6.11 -16.07 3.31
C ARG A 4 -7.51 -16.35 2.76
N GLY A 5 -8.54 -15.93 3.48
CA GLY A 5 -9.92 -16.07 3.06
C GLY A 5 -10.75 -16.98 3.97
N LYS A 6 -11.89 -17.43 3.46
CA LYS A 6 -12.80 -18.31 4.19
C LYS A 6 -12.45 -19.78 3.95
N ASN A 7 -11.99 -20.45 4.99
CA ASN A 7 -11.73 -21.88 4.96
C ASN A 7 -12.82 -22.63 5.72
N ARG A 8 -13.35 -23.68 5.11
CA ARG A 8 -14.40 -24.53 5.70
C ARG A 8 -13.84 -25.89 6.04
N PHE A 9 -13.85 -26.21 7.33
CA PHE A 9 -13.60 -27.56 7.79
C PHE A 9 -14.90 -28.35 7.64
N ARG A 10 -14.88 -29.41 6.81
CA ARG A 10 -16.05 -30.26 6.57
C ARG A 10 -16.00 -31.51 7.41
N ARG A 11 -14.80 -32.11 7.57
CA ARG A 11 -14.60 -33.38 8.27
C ARG A 11 -13.33 -33.36 9.09
N VAL A 12 -13.38 -33.98 10.24
CA VAL A 12 -12.21 -34.25 11.08
C VAL A 12 -12.05 -35.76 11.22
N PHE A 13 -10.87 -36.24 10.89
CA PHE A 13 -10.49 -37.63 11.05
C PHE A 13 -9.71 -37.77 12.35
N LEU A 14 -10.23 -38.55 13.29
CA LEU A 14 -9.63 -38.85 14.57
C LEU A 14 -8.96 -40.21 14.51
N GLN A 15 -7.70 -40.28 14.82
CA GLN A 15 -6.96 -41.53 14.96
C GLN A 15 -6.57 -41.70 16.42
N MET A 16 -7.17 -42.67 17.09
CA MET A 16 -6.94 -42.95 18.50
C MET A 16 -6.25 -44.30 18.65
N LYS A 17 -5.11 -44.33 19.31
CA LYS A 17 -4.42 -45.58 19.66
C LYS A 17 -4.87 -46.04 21.03
N SER A 18 -5.09 -47.35 21.18
CA SER A 18 -5.40 -47.95 22.47
C SER A 18 -4.24 -47.76 23.45
N ARG A 19 -4.54 -47.80 24.77
CA ARG A 19 -3.52 -47.59 25.82
C ARG A 19 -2.30 -48.48 25.73
N PHE A 20 -2.43 -49.67 25.19
CA PHE A 20 -1.34 -50.63 24.98
C PHE A 20 -0.85 -50.70 23.53
N GLY A 21 -1.36 -49.83 22.66
CA GLY A 21 -0.94 -49.81 21.25
C GLY A 21 -1.41 -50.99 20.40
N LEU A 22 -2.29 -51.85 20.93
CA LEU A 22 -2.75 -53.07 20.28
C LEU A 22 -3.70 -52.87 19.12
N TRP A 23 -4.47 -51.77 19.12
CA TRP A 23 -5.35 -51.39 18.02
C TRP A 23 -5.45 -49.89 17.87
N THR A 24 -5.84 -49.48 16.67
CA THR A 24 -6.09 -48.06 16.32
C THR A 24 -7.55 -47.95 15.88
N VAL A 25 -8.25 -47.01 16.48
CA VAL A 25 -9.61 -46.67 16.12
C VAL A 25 -9.60 -45.42 15.26
N TYR A 26 -10.32 -45.47 14.16
CA TYR A 26 -10.55 -44.33 13.29
C TYR A 26 -12.00 -43.87 13.45
N ASP A 27 -12.19 -42.60 13.72
CA ASP A 27 -13.53 -41.99 13.83
C ASP A 27 -13.58 -40.79 12.91
N GLU A 28 -14.68 -40.66 12.18
CA GLU A 28 -14.90 -39.54 11.24
C GLU A 28 -16.07 -38.72 11.79
N ARG A 29 -15.82 -37.41 11.91
CA ARG A 29 -16.84 -36.47 12.40
C ARG A 29 -17.03 -35.36 11.39
N ASP A 30 -18.27 -35.13 10.98
CA ASP A 30 -18.67 -33.99 10.19
C ASP A 30 -18.67 -32.74 11.10
N ILE A 31 -17.82 -31.76 10.73
CA ILE A 31 -17.74 -30.48 11.42
C ILE A 31 -17.95 -29.40 10.35
N HIS A 32 -19.03 -28.64 10.49
CA HIS A 32 -19.29 -27.49 9.64
C HIS A 32 -18.80 -26.22 10.33
N GLN A 33 -17.48 -26.03 10.35
CA GLN A 33 -16.87 -24.84 10.94
C GLN A 33 -16.21 -23.98 9.86
N GLU A 34 -16.57 -22.70 9.81
CA GLU A 34 -15.92 -21.70 8.96
C GLU A 34 -14.84 -20.98 9.76
N VAL A 35 -13.61 -21.02 9.28
CA VAL A 35 -12.47 -20.31 9.85
C VAL A 35 -12.04 -19.22 8.87
N ARG A 36 -11.88 -18.02 9.36
CA ARG A 36 -11.42 -16.86 8.58
C ARG A 36 -9.94 -16.68 8.79
N ILE A 37 -9.19 -16.74 7.69
CA ILE A 37 -7.75 -16.49 7.68
C ILE A 37 -7.55 -15.08 7.19
N TYR A 38 -6.98 -14.25 8.05
CA TYR A 38 -6.70 -12.85 7.76
C TYR A 38 -5.34 -12.69 7.09
N PRO A 39 -5.12 -11.59 6.34
CA PRO A 39 -3.79 -11.22 5.85
C PRO A 39 -2.75 -11.18 6.97
N ASP A 40 -1.47 -11.22 6.63
CA ASP A 40 -0.40 -11.23 7.63
C ASP A 40 -0.40 -9.96 8.50
N ILE A 41 -0.98 -10.13 9.71
CA ILE A 41 -1.05 -9.07 10.72
C ILE A 41 0.24 -9.00 11.53
N GLN A 42 1.15 -9.97 11.42
CA GLN A 42 2.40 -9.96 12.19
C GLN A 42 3.32 -8.83 11.72
N SER A 43 3.35 -8.55 10.44
CA SER A 43 4.05 -7.39 9.88
C SER A 43 3.51 -6.07 10.44
N VAL A 44 2.18 -5.95 10.62
CA VAL A 44 1.54 -4.78 11.26
C VAL A 44 1.97 -4.64 12.72
N ARG A 45 2.01 -5.76 13.47
CA ARG A 45 2.49 -5.76 14.87
C ARG A 45 3.98 -5.43 14.96
N GLY A 46 4.79 -5.92 14.03
CA GLY A 46 6.22 -5.58 13.93
C GLY A 46 6.43 -4.08 13.74
N VAL A 47 5.71 -3.47 12.80
CA VAL A 47 5.75 -2.02 12.58
C VAL A 47 5.19 -1.25 13.78
N GLU A 48 4.16 -1.78 14.45
CA GLU A 48 3.64 -1.17 15.67
C GLU A 48 4.70 -1.10 16.78
N LEU A 49 5.43 -2.18 17.01
CA LEU A 49 6.50 -2.23 18.01
C LEU A 49 7.64 -1.26 17.65
N LEU A 50 8.02 -1.19 16.37
CA LEU A 50 9.04 -0.26 15.88
C LEU A 50 8.56 1.20 15.96
N ALA A 51 7.30 1.46 15.64
CA ALA A 51 6.70 2.78 15.75
C ALA A 51 6.60 3.24 17.21
N ARG A 52 6.24 2.35 18.15
CA ARG A 52 6.22 2.65 19.60
C ARG A 52 7.61 2.98 20.15
N ARG A 53 8.67 2.38 19.58
CA ARG A 53 10.05 2.61 19.99
C ARG A 53 10.72 3.79 19.30
N ASN A 54 10.01 4.54 18.44
CA ASN A 54 10.58 5.56 17.54
C ASN A 54 11.72 5.02 16.64
N ARG A 55 11.72 3.73 16.33
CA ARG A 55 12.78 3.03 15.60
C ARG A 55 12.35 2.59 14.20
N LEU A 56 11.45 3.36 13.57
CA LEU A 56 11.03 3.06 12.18
C LEU A 56 12.21 3.04 11.20
N ALA A 57 13.30 3.72 11.52
CA ALA A 57 14.54 3.67 10.74
C ALA A 57 15.18 2.26 10.73
N GLU A 58 15.00 1.46 11.77
CA GLU A 58 15.50 0.08 11.82
C GLU A 58 14.75 -0.86 10.87
N ALA A 59 13.49 -0.51 10.53
CA ALA A 59 12.71 -1.20 9.52
C ALA A 59 13.01 -0.71 8.08
N GLY A 60 14.07 0.08 7.88
CA GLY A 60 14.39 0.67 6.58
C GLY A 60 13.50 1.85 6.18
N ILE A 61 12.57 2.27 7.04
CA ILE A 61 11.68 3.40 6.81
C ILE A 61 12.46 4.68 7.05
N LYS A 62 12.81 5.40 5.96
CA LYS A 62 13.47 6.70 6.05
C LYS A 62 12.50 7.73 6.61
N LEU A 63 12.59 7.99 7.90
CA LEU A 63 11.93 9.15 8.51
C LEU A 63 12.68 10.41 8.06
N SER A 64 12.15 11.12 7.09
CA SER A 64 12.46 12.52 6.93
C SER A 64 12.10 13.20 8.26
N ARG A 65 13.05 13.90 8.89
CA ARG A 65 12.79 14.66 10.11
C ARG A 65 11.65 15.62 9.81
N LEU A 66 10.46 15.32 10.33
CA LEU A 66 9.27 16.18 10.29
C LEU A 66 9.52 17.44 11.17
N ARG A 67 10.57 18.21 10.86
CA ARG A 67 10.75 19.53 11.43
C ARG A 67 10.04 20.55 10.55
N GLY A 68 8.82 20.81 10.91
CA GLY A 68 8.20 22.08 10.96
C GLY A 68 8.13 22.96 9.71
N ARG A 69 7.35 22.59 8.72
CA ARG A 69 6.58 23.53 7.92
C ARG A 69 5.12 23.08 7.93
N GLY A 70 4.55 22.95 9.16
CA GLY A 70 3.12 22.75 9.32
C GLY A 70 2.38 24.03 8.92
N THR A 71 1.17 23.90 8.40
CA THR A 71 0.25 25.02 8.17
C THR A 71 -0.67 25.25 9.35
N ASP A 72 -0.89 24.24 10.19
CA ASP A 72 -1.69 24.35 11.39
C ASP A 72 -0.88 24.94 12.55
N PHE A 73 -1.36 26.07 13.08
CA PHE A 73 -0.77 26.72 14.25
C PHE A 73 -0.93 25.82 15.48
N ASP A 74 0.19 25.46 16.13
CA ASP A 74 0.19 24.67 17.36
C ASP A 74 0.25 25.59 18.59
N ARG A 75 1.34 26.35 18.71
CA ARG A 75 1.60 27.19 19.86
C ARG A 75 2.60 28.30 19.55
N LEU A 76 2.64 29.26 20.45
CA LEU A 76 3.71 30.27 20.53
C LEU A 76 4.82 29.73 21.45
N ARG A 77 6.07 29.88 21.04
CA ARG A 77 7.24 29.60 21.86
C ARG A 77 8.33 30.63 21.65
N GLU A 78 9.27 30.68 22.56
CA GLU A 78 10.46 31.53 22.40
C GLU A 78 11.23 31.16 21.12
N TYR A 79 11.68 32.16 20.40
CA TYR A 79 12.52 32.01 19.20
C TYR A 79 13.86 31.38 19.57
N ARG A 80 14.26 30.37 18.80
CA ARG A 80 15.55 29.71 18.95
C ARG A 80 16.44 30.00 17.75
N ARG A 81 17.75 30.08 17.96
CA ARG A 81 18.72 30.19 16.85
C ARG A 81 18.53 29.02 15.86
N GLY A 82 18.17 29.36 14.63
CA GLY A 82 17.88 28.39 13.56
C GLY A 82 16.40 28.30 13.18
N ASP A 83 15.51 29.03 13.86
CA ASP A 83 14.12 29.20 13.43
C ASP A 83 14.07 30.14 12.22
N GLU A 84 13.10 29.91 11.32
CA GLU A 84 12.91 30.80 10.17
C GLU A 84 12.34 32.15 10.63
N PHE A 85 12.88 33.25 10.12
CA PHE A 85 12.38 34.62 10.42
C PHE A 85 10.88 34.78 10.12
N ARG A 86 10.33 34.02 9.17
CA ARG A 86 8.90 34.04 8.85
C ARG A 86 8.00 33.49 9.97
N SER A 87 8.55 32.70 10.86
CA SER A 87 7.80 32.12 11.99
C SER A 87 7.66 33.09 13.16
N ILE A 88 8.32 34.24 13.13
CA ILE A 88 8.22 35.22 14.21
C ILE A 88 6.83 35.85 14.22
N ASP A 89 6.15 35.77 15.39
CA ASP A 89 4.92 36.49 15.65
C ASP A 89 5.24 37.89 16.25
N TRP A 90 5.29 38.87 15.37
CA TRP A 90 5.60 40.23 15.77
C TRP A 90 4.60 40.82 16.78
N LYS A 91 3.33 40.39 16.74
CA LYS A 91 2.29 40.80 17.65
C LYS A 91 2.49 40.22 19.06
N ALA A 92 2.87 38.94 19.13
CA ALA A 92 3.22 38.32 20.41
C ALA A 92 4.55 38.86 20.95
N THR A 93 5.56 39.01 20.09
CA THR A 93 6.87 39.57 20.41
C THR A 93 6.74 40.98 21.06
N SER A 94 5.89 41.86 20.53
CA SER A 94 5.68 43.19 21.07
C SER A 94 5.00 43.18 22.45
N ARG A 95 4.26 42.13 22.79
CA ARG A 95 3.60 41.98 24.08
C ARG A 95 4.50 41.38 25.17
N HIS A 96 5.35 40.43 24.77
CA HIS A 96 6.20 39.68 25.69
C HIS A 96 7.61 40.24 25.81
N GLN A 97 7.99 41.22 24.98
CA GLN A 97 9.33 41.85 24.93
C GLN A 97 10.46 40.85 24.61
N GLU A 98 10.11 39.65 24.16
CA GLU A 98 11.01 38.60 23.75
C GLU A 98 10.57 38.08 22.36
N LEU A 99 11.52 37.63 21.55
CA LEU A 99 11.21 37.10 20.23
C LEU A 99 10.38 35.80 20.36
N ILE A 100 9.15 35.86 19.89
CA ILE A 100 8.20 34.74 19.92
C ILE A 100 8.05 34.17 18.51
N SER A 101 8.23 32.88 18.40
CA SER A 101 8.04 32.11 17.17
C SER A 101 6.74 31.30 17.20
N ARG A 102 6.05 31.25 16.06
CA ARG A 102 4.91 30.35 15.87
C ARG A 102 5.44 28.94 15.55
N GLU A 103 5.05 28.01 16.37
CA GLU A 103 5.28 26.59 16.07
C GLU A 103 4.08 26.04 15.31
N TYR A 104 4.36 25.43 14.16
CA TYR A 104 3.36 24.81 13.32
C TYR A 104 3.49 23.30 13.39
N VAL A 105 2.36 22.61 13.40
CA VAL A 105 2.30 21.15 13.35
C VAL A 105 1.94 20.72 11.93
N VAL A 106 2.50 19.61 11.51
CA VAL A 106 2.12 18.97 10.25
C VAL A 106 0.63 18.66 10.28
N GLU A 107 -0.09 19.05 9.23
CA GLU A 107 -1.53 18.85 9.13
C GLU A 107 -1.91 17.42 9.47
N LYS A 108 -2.74 17.28 10.48
CA LYS A 108 -3.45 16.07 10.83
C LYS A 108 -4.71 16.04 9.97
N ASN A 109 -5.23 14.85 9.66
CA ASN A 109 -6.50 14.64 8.95
C ASN A 109 -6.42 14.68 7.42
N GLN A 110 -5.32 14.28 6.85
CA GLN A 110 -5.25 14.06 5.41
C GLN A 110 -6.11 12.84 5.02
N ASN A 111 -6.60 12.86 3.78
CA ASN A 111 -7.37 11.76 3.25
C ASN A 111 -6.48 10.89 2.36
N ILE A 112 -6.50 9.59 2.60
CA ILE A 112 -5.76 8.60 1.82
C ILE A 112 -6.74 7.60 1.26
N ILE A 113 -6.65 7.35 -0.03
CA ILE A 113 -7.51 6.41 -0.73
C ILE A 113 -6.62 5.38 -1.42
N PHE A 114 -6.77 4.13 -1.05
CA PHE A 114 -6.15 3.03 -1.76
C PHE A 114 -7.03 2.58 -2.91
N LEU A 115 -6.48 2.53 -4.10
CA LEU A 115 -7.06 1.89 -5.27
C LEU A 115 -6.27 0.61 -5.53
N LEU A 116 -6.89 -0.52 -5.26
CA LEU A 116 -6.28 -1.83 -5.39
C LEU A 116 -6.80 -2.49 -6.66
N ASP A 117 -5.90 -2.79 -7.57
CA ASP A 117 -6.18 -3.54 -8.76
C ASP A 117 -6.41 -5.02 -8.40
N CYS A 118 -7.54 -5.58 -8.85
CA CYS A 118 -7.94 -6.98 -8.65
C CYS A 118 -7.95 -7.79 -9.95
N GLY A 119 -7.42 -7.27 -11.05
CA GLY A 119 -7.43 -7.94 -12.34
C GLY A 119 -6.33 -9.00 -12.48
N ARG A 120 -6.30 -9.61 -13.66
CA ARG A 120 -5.43 -10.76 -13.98
C ARG A 120 -3.93 -10.49 -13.76
N SER A 121 -3.48 -9.26 -13.93
CA SER A 121 -2.09 -8.88 -13.71
C SER A 121 -1.65 -9.12 -12.27
N MET A 122 -2.57 -8.97 -11.33
CA MET A 122 -2.35 -9.16 -9.90
C MET A 122 -2.44 -10.63 -9.45
N CYS A 123 -2.89 -11.55 -10.34
CA CYS A 123 -2.88 -12.99 -10.09
C CYS A 123 -1.47 -13.60 -10.13
N ASN A 124 -0.50 -12.91 -10.72
CA ASN A 124 0.89 -13.38 -10.75
C ASN A 124 1.40 -13.61 -9.34
N ALA A 125 2.07 -14.75 -9.15
CA ALA A 125 2.61 -15.14 -7.85
C ALA A 125 4.12 -15.31 -7.93
N ASP A 126 4.79 -14.92 -6.86
CA ASP A 126 6.19 -15.18 -6.62
C ASP A 126 6.32 -15.86 -5.26
N GLU A 127 7.04 -17.00 -5.22
CA GLU A 127 7.15 -17.85 -4.01
C GLU A 127 5.79 -18.24 -3.38
N GLY A 128 4.75 -18.40 -4.19
CA GLY A 128 3.40 -18.78 -3.73
C GLY A 128 2.57 -17.63 -3.14
N VAL A 129 3.07 -16.40 -3.17
CA VAL A 129 2.35 -15.20 -2.74
C VAL A 129 2.00 -14.37 -3.97
N THR A 130 0.72 -14.04 -4.14
CA THR A 130 0.29 -13.24 -5.29
C THR A 130 0.74 -11.78 -5.16
N HIS A 131 0.88 -11.08 -6.30
CA HIS A 131 1.13 -9.64 -6.30
C HIS A 131 -0.01 -8.89 -5.58
N PHE A 132 -1.24 -9.40 -5.71
CA PHE A 132 -2.40 -8.88 -5.00
C PHE A 132 -2.23 -8.98 -3.48
N ASP A 133 -1.77 -10.12 -2.95
CA ASP A 133 -1.56 -10.30 -1.51
C ASP A 133 -0.48 -9.35 -0.97
N ARG A 134 0.60 -9.16 -1.73
CA ARG A 134 1.66 -8.21 -1.37
C ARG A 134 1.15 -6.76 -1.38
N ALA A 135 0.37 -6.38 -2.39
CA ALA A 135 -0.26 -5.06 -2.48
C ALA A 135 -1.28 -4.80 -1.36
N LEU A 136 -2.12 -5.80 -1.07
CA LEU A 136 -3.09 -5.72 0.03
C LEU A 136 -2.41 -5.58 1.38
N ASN A 137 -1.36 -6.37 1.64
CA ASN A 137 -0.58 -6.28 2.88
C ASN A 137 0.07 -4.88 3.02
N ALA A 138 0.63 -4.34 1.94
CA ALA A 138 1.20 -2.99 1.92
C ALA A 138 0.14 -1.91 2.18
N ALA A 139 -1.05 -2.04 1.58
CA ALA A 139 -2.18 -1.14 1.81
C ALA A 139 -2.65 -1.18 3.27
N ILE A 140 -2.79 -2.36 3.87
CA ILE A 140 -3.17 -2.52 5.27
C ILE A 140 -2.12 -1.89 6.19
N LEU A 141 -0.84 -2.13 5.92
CA LEU A 141 0.25 -1.63 6.73
C LEU A 141 0.35 -0.10 6.68
N LEU A 142 0.28 0.49 5.47
CA LEU A 142 0.24 1.94 5.33
C LEU A 142 -1.03 2.53 5.95
N SER A 143 -2.19 1.87 5.80
CA SER A 143 -3.44 2.29 6.45
C SER A 143 -3.29 2.38 7.97
N TYR A 144 -2.61 1.40 8.58
CA TYR A 144 -2.35 1.41 10.01
C TYR A 144 -1.47 2.59 10.43
N VAL A 145 -0.38 2.85 9.69
CA VAL A 145 0.51 3.99 9.94
C VAL A 145 -0.24 5.31 9.81
N ALA A 146 -1.03 5.48 8.75
CA ALA A 146 -1.79 6.69 8.47
C ALA A 146 -2.87 6.95 9.53
N LEU A 147 -3.65 5.94 9.91
CA LEU A 147 -4.65 6.04 10.97
C LEU A 147 -4.05 6.42 12.32
N ARG A 148 -2.84 5.96 12.63
CA ARG A 148 -2.10 6.37 13.83
C ARG A 148 -1.62 7.80 13.78
N GLN A 149 -1.35 8.33 12.60
CA GLN A 149 -1.01 9.74 12.40
C GLN A 149 -2.23 10.68 12.40
N GLY A 150 -3.44 10.12 12.55
CA GLY A 150 -4.69 10.87 12.59
C GLY A 150 -5.32 11.10 11.22
N ASP A 151 -4.80 10.46 10.17
CA ASP A 151 -5.35 10.57 8.82
C ASP A 151 -6.61 9.70 8.65
N THR A 152 -7.37 9.99 7.60
CA THR A 152 -8.56 9.24 7.20
C THR A 152 -8.20 8.32 6.06
N VAL A 153 -8.60 7.06 6.13
CA VAL A 153 -8.26 6.04 5.13
C VAL A 153 -9.52 5.47 4.52
N SER A 154 -9.52 5.27 3.20
CA SER A 154 -10.52 4.53 2.43
C SER A 154 -9.80 3.53 1.50
N LEU A 155 -10.50 2.49 1.07
CA LEU A 155 -9.96 1.53 0.12
C LEU A 155 -11.04 1.14 -0.88
N MET A 156 -10.67 1.11 -2.16
CA MET A 156 -11.48 0.59 -3.23
C MET A 156 -10.69 -0.47 -3.99
N ALA A 157 -11.26 -1.64 -4.12
CA ALA A 157 -10.71 -2.73 -4.90
C ALA A 157 -11.56 -2.90 -6.17
N CYS A 158 -10.91 -2.87 -7.32
CA CYS A 158 -11.56 -2.90 -8.63
C CYS A 158 -10.87 -3.87 -9.58
N SER A 159 -11.70 -4.46 -10.42
CA SER A 159 -11.31 -5.21 -11.61
C SER A 159 -12.04 -4.59 -12.82
N ASN A 160 -12.91 -5.33 -13.49
CA ASN A 160 -13.91 -4.82 -14.43
C ASN A 160 -15.16 -4.25 -13.73
N LYS A 161 -15.21 -4.33 -12.41
CA LYS A 161 -16.23 -3.75 -11.52
C LYS A 161 -15.61 -3.40 -10.16
N VAL A 162 -16.37 -2.75 -9.31
CA VAL A 162 -15.97 -2.50 -7.91
C VAL A 162 -16.22 -3.76 -7.10
N GLU A 163 -15.14 -4.45 -6.71
CA GLU A 163 -15.21 -5.66 -5.88
C GLU A 163 -15.45 -5.34 -4.40
N CYS A 164 -14.83 -4.25 -3.93
CA CYS A 164 -14.98 -3.83 -2.54
C CYS A 164 -14.85 -2.31 -2.42
N TRP A 165 -15.63 -1.74 -1.52
CA TRP A 165 -15.51 -0.34 -1.12
C TRP A 165 -15.51 -0.25 0.41
N VAL A 166 -14.39 0.20 0.96
CA VAL A 166 -14.25 0.57 2.38
C VAL A 166 -14.42 2.07 2.50
N PRO A 167 -15.52 2.56 3.08
CA PRO A 167 -15.75 3.99 3.25
C PRO A 167 -14.69 4.61 4.17
N PRO A 168 -14.55 5.95 4.19
CA PRO A 168 -13.57 6.62 5.02
C PRO A 168 -13.65 6.20 6.49
N ILE A 169 -12.56 5.68 7.02
CA ILE A 169 -12.40 5.29 8.42
C ILE A 169 -11.34 6.16 9.09
N ARG A 170 -11.47 6.37 10.40
CA ARG A 170 -10.58 7.21 11.20
C ARG A 170 -10.23 6.55 12.52
N GLY A 171 -9.02 6.85 13.01
CA GLY A 171 -8.51 6.35 14.29
C GLY A 171 -7.94 4.94 14.21
N ALA A 172 -6.86 4.70 14.96
CA ALA A 172 -6.06 3.47 14.91
C ALA A 172 -6.87 2.19 15.16
N GLY A 173 -7.91 2.23 15.99
CA GLY A 173 -8.79 1.08 16.26
C GLY A 173 -9.64 0.66 15.06
N SER A 174 -9.80 1.54 14.06
CA SER A 174 -10.63 1.25 12.88
C SER A 174 -9.95 0.32 11.87
N ILE A 175 -8.66 0.03 12.00
CA ILE A 175 -7.95 -0.88 11.12
C ILE A 175 -8.58 -2.27 11.05
N GLN A 176 -9.17 -2.75 12.16
CA GLN A 176 -9.86 -4.02 12.20
C GLN A 176 -11.10 -4.06 11.29
N LYS A 177 -11.77 -2.90 11.11
CA LYS A 177 -12.90 -2.79 10.17
C LYS A 177 -12.43 -2.96 8.74
N LEU A 178 -11.32 -2.31 8.38
CA LEU A 178 -10.72 -2.44 7.06
C LEU A 178 -10.33 -3.91 6.79
N ILE A 179 -9.57 -4.52 7.70
CA ILE A 179 -9.11 -5.91 7.55
C ILE A 179 -10.29 -6.88 7.36
N ARG A 180 -11.39 -6.69 8.13
CA ARG A 180 -12.60 -7.54 8.03
C ARG A 180 -13.35 -7.39 6.70
N GLN A 181 -13.20 -6.28 6.00
CA GLN A 181 -13.84 -6.04 4.71
C GLN A 181 -13.02 -6.55 3.53
N VAL A 182 -11.70 -6.64 3.70
CA VAL A 182 -10.79 -6.98 2.60
C VAL A 182 -10.15 -8.37 2.70
N TYR A 183 -10.38 -9.14 3.79
CA TYR A 183 -9.68 -10.40 4.06
C TYR A 183 -9.98 -11.51 3.03
N ASP A 184 -11.15 -11.49 2.42
CA ASP A 184 -11.64 -12.48 1.46
C ASP A 184 -11.59 -11.98 0.00
N LEU A 185 -11.00 -10.81 -0.24
CA LEU A 185 -10.77 -10.31 -1.58
C LEU A 185 -9.72 -11.17 -2.29
N GLU A 186 -10.02 -11.58 -3.50
CA GLU A 186 -9.11 -12.33 -4.37
C GLU A 186 -8.99 -11.63 -5.72
N PRO A 187 -7.83 -11.70 -6.38
CA PRO A 187 -7.71 -11.22 -7.74
C PRO A 187 -8.45 -12.15 -8.69
N ILE A 188 -8.97 -11.60 -9.78
CA ILE A 188 -9.72 -12.35 -10.79
C ILE A 188 -9.01 -12.32 -12.13
N TYR A 189 -9.21 -13.38 -12.93
CA TYR A 189 -8.59 -13.52 -14.26
C TYR A 189 -9.28 -12.68 -15.35
N GLU A 190 -9.71 -11.47 -15.01
CA GLU A 190 -10.30 -10.52 -15.93
C GLU A 190 -9.40 -9.30 -16.08
N ALA A 191 -9.53 -8.58 -17.19
CA ALA A 191 -8.80 -7.33 -17.39
C ALA A 191 -9.33 -6.23 -16.46
N SER A 192 -8.42 -5.42 -15.92
CA SER A 192 -8.77 -4.27 -15.08
C SER A 192 -9.29 -3.13 -15.94
N ASP A 193 -10.41 -2.53 -15.51
CA ASP A 193 -10.95 -1.32 -16.08
C ASP A 193 -10.52 -0.09 -15.27
N TYR A 194 -9.43 0.54 -15.69
CA TYR A 194 -8.86 1.71 -15.00
C TYR A 194 -9.71 2.96 -15.18
N GLN A 195 -10.48 3.04 -16.28
CA GLN A 195 -11.41 4.15 -16.50
C GLN A 195 -12.55 4.06 -15.48
N LEU A 196 -13.15 2.88 -15.33
CA LEU A 196 -14.16 2.62 -14.29
C LEU A 196 -13.62 2.98 -12.91
N MET A 197 -12.37 2.58 -12.59
CA MET A 197 -11.72 2.90 -11.31
C MET A 197 -11.65 4.41 -11.08
N SER A 198 -11.29 5.20 -12.11
CA SER A 198 -11.25 6.65 -12.06
C SER A 198 -12.63 7.27 -11.85
N GLU A 199 -13.64 6.84 -12.63
CA GLU A 199 -15.01 7.30 -12.52
C GLU A 199 -15.62 7.02 -11.14
N GLN A 200 -15.42 5.80 -10.63
CA GLN A 200 -15.90 5.40 -9.31
C GLN A 200 -15.23 6.16 -8.17
N LEU A 201 -13.96 6.51 -8.33
CA LEU A 201 -13.27 7.39 -7.39
C LEU A 201 -13.92 8.78 -7.37
N GLN A 202 -14.11 9.40 -8.52
CA GLN A 202 -14.70 10.75 -8.64
C GLN A 202 -16.13 10.81 -8.10
N LEU A 203 -16.92 9.76 -8.32
CA LEU A 203 -18.29 9.66 -7.80
C LEU A 203 -18.33 9.61 -6.27
N ARG A 204 -17.41 8.88 -5.65
CA ARG A 204 -17.39 8.63 -4.20
C ARG A 204 -16.59 9.64 -3.41
N TYR A 205 -15.61 10.27 -4.04
CA TYR A 205 -14.64 11.09 -3.31
C TYR A 205 -14.31 12.39 -4.05
N ARG A 206 -14.86 13.50 -3.55
CA ARG A 206 -14.68 14.84 -4.15
C ARG A 206 -13.63 15.70 -3.45
N LYS A 207 -13.25 15.31 -2.22
CA LYS A 207 -12.26 16.05 -1.44
C LYS A 207 -10.85 15.68 -1.87
N ARG A 208 -9.92 16.64 -1.82
CA ARG A 208 -8.51 16.36 -2.09
C ARG A 208 -8.00 15.22 -1.20
N ALA A 209 -7.25 14.30 -1.78
CA ALA A 209 -6.73 13.11 -1.12
C ALA A 209 -5.42 12.66 -1.77
N LEU A 210 -4.61 11.90 -1.02
CA LEU A 210 -3.59 11.05 -1.59
C LEU A 210 -4.25 9.78 -2.13
N VAL A 211 -4.23 9.62 -3.43
CA VAL A 211 -4.71 8.40 -4.09
C VAL A 211 -3.50 7.50 -4.33
N VAL A 212 -3.48 6.34 -3.70
CA VAL A 212 -2.43 5.33 -3.83
C VAL A 212 -2.95 4.20 -4.70
N VAL A 213 -2.46 4.12 -5.93
CA VAL A 213 -2.83 3.07 -6.88
C VAL A 213 -1.81 1.95 -6.79
N LEU A 214 -2.29 0.74 -6.49
CA LEU A 214 -1.47 -0.45 -6.37
C LEU A 214 -1.84 -1.40 -7.50
N THR A 215 -0.93 -1.59 -8.44
CA THR A 215 -1.14 -2.41 -9.65
C THR A 215 0.17 -3.03 -10.11
N HIS A 216 0.05 -4.01 -10.99
CA HIS A 216 1.14 -4.61 -11.72
C HIS A 216 0.86 -4.46 -13.21
N ALA A 217 1.60 -3.61 -13.88
CA ALA A 217 1.45 -3.40 -15.31
C ALA A 217 2.35 -4.35 -16.09
N LEU A 218 1.74 -5.15 -16.98
CA LEU A 218 2.42 -6.20 -17.73
C LEU A 218 2.87 -5.75 -19.11
N ASP A 219 2.09 -4.91 -19.79
CA ASP A 219 2.32 -4.54 -21.18
C ASP A 219 2.06 -3.05 -21.44
N GLU A 220 2.50 -2.61 -22.62
CA GLU A 220 2.44 -1.22 -23.05
C GLU A 220 1.00 -0.70 -23.12
N VAL A 221 0.08 -1.51 -23.63
CA VAL A 221 -1.32 -1.12 -23.81
C VAL A 221 -1.99 -0.85 -22.46
N HIS A 222 -1.75 -1.74 -21.47
CA HIS A 222 -2.26 -1.54 -20.12
C HIS A 222 -1.68 -0.29 -19.45
N LEU A 223 -0.39 0.01 -19.68
CA LEU A 223 0.25 1.20 -19.14
C LEU A 223 -0.28 2.49 -19.75
N GLU A 224 -0.64 2.52 -21.05
CA GLU A 224 -1.29 3.68 -21.68
C GLU A 224 -2.69 3.94 -21.09
N TYR A 225 -3.53 2.90 -20.98
CA TYR A 225 -4.87 3.03 -20.37
C TYR A 225 -4.77 3.47 -18.92
N LEU A 226 -3.88 2.86 -18.16
CA LEU A 226 -3.62 3.25 -16.78
C LEU A 226 -3.12 4.68 -16.70
N GLY A 227 -2.18 5.09 -17.55
CA GLY A 227 -1.65 6.44 -17.60
C GLY A 227 -2.74 7.50 -17.82
N SER A 228 -3.66 7.25 -18.74
CA SER A 228 -4.81 8.09 -18.99
C SER A 228 -5.74 8.21 -17.77
N ALA A 229 -6.05 7.09 -17.13
CA ALA A 229 -6.87 7.05 -15.91
C ALA A 229 -6.19 7.80 -14.75
N LEU A 230 -4.87 7.61 -14.55
CA LEU A 230 -4.10 8.32 -13.52
C LEU A 230 -4.09 9.84 -13.74
N GLN A 231 -4.02 10.29 -14.99
CA GLN A 231 -4.12 11.72 -15.31
C GLN A 231 -5.50 12.29 -14.98
N MET A 232 -6.58 11.54 -15.23
CA MET A 232 -7.93 11.93 -14.86
C MET A 232 -8.10 12.04 -13.33
N MET A 233 -7.44 11.17 -12.56
CA MET A 233 -7.48 11.18 -11.10
C MET A 233 -6.67 12.34 -10.49
N ARG A 234 -5.71 12.90 -11.24
CA ARG A 234 -4.76 13.91 -10.73
C ARG A 234 -5.43 15.18 -10.22
N TRP A 235 -6.60 15.48 -10.71
CA TRP A 235 -7.36 16.62 -10.20
C TRP A 235 -8.68 16.17 -9.58
N PRO A 236 -8.92 16.48 -8.29
CA PRO A 236 -8.16 17.34 -7.36
C PRO A 236 -7.10 16.58 -6.51
N HIS A 237 -6.84 15.31 -6.79
CA HIS A 237 -6.05 14.43 -5.96
C HIS A 237 -4.55 14.49 -6.25
N LEU A 238 -3.74 14.10 -5.27
CA LEU A 238 -2.33 13.74 -5.48
C LEU A 238 -2.26 12.23 -5.71
N VAL A 239 -1.76 11.83 -6.88
CA VAL A 239 -1.74 10.41 -7.27
C VAL A 239 -0.34 9.84 -7.09
N LEU A 240 -0.24 8.76 -6.33
CA LEU A 240 0.93 7.91 -6.17
C LEU A 240 0.63 6.53 -6.74
N SER A 241 1.26 6.19 -7.85
CA SER A 241 1.14 4.86 -8.47
C SER A 241 2.32 4.00 -8.02
N ALA A 242 2.03 2.85 -7.44
CA ALA A 242 3.03 1.87 -7.05
C ALA A 242 2.94 0.65 -7.98
N PHE A 243 4.02 0.43 -8.71
CA PHE A 243 4.19 -0.69 -9.63
C PHE A 243 5.05 -1.76 -8.98
N LEU A 244 4.57 -2.98 -9.05
CA LEU A 244 5.30 -4.15 -8.63
C LEU A 244 6.14 -4.65 -9.81
N ARG A 245 7.44 -4.89 -9.59
CA ARG A 245 8.31 -5.49 -10.58
C ARG A 245 8.06 -6.98 -10.70
N ASN A 246 8.27 -7.51 -11.88
CA ASN A 246 8.19 -8.93 -12.14
C ASN A 246 9.57 -9.58 -11.92
N VAL A 247 9.81 -10.09 -10.72
CA VAL A 247 11.09 -10.71 -10.33
C VAL A 247 11.48 -11.90 -11.25
N PRO A 248 10.57 -12.84 -11.56
CA PRO A 248 10.85 -13.91 -12.51
C PRO A 248 11.32 -13.44 -13.89
N LEU A 249 10.73 -12.33 -14.38
CA LEU A 249 11.09 -11.77 -15.69
C LEU A 249 12.48 -11.12 -15.64
N GLU A 250 12.78 -10.36 -14.59
CA GLU A 250 14.10 -9.76 -14.37
C GLU A 250 15.19 -10.83 -14.22
N ASN A 251 14.91 -11.91 -13.47
CA ASN A 251 15.83 -13.03 -13.32
C ASN A 251 16.07 -13.73 -14.65
N ARG A 252 15.03 -13.88 -15.50
CA ARG A 252 15.17 -14.46 -16.83
C ARG A 252 16.03 -13.58 -17.74
N MET A 253 15.82 -12.28 -17.72
CA MET A 253 16.64 -11.31 -18.48
C MET A 253 18.13 -11.42 -18.12
N ASN A 254 18.46 -11.64 -16.86
CA ASN A 254 19.82 -11.70 -16.34
C ASN A 254 20.46 -13.10 -16.43
N SER A 255 19.74 -14.12 -16.92
CA SER A 255 20.27 -15.49 -17.06
C SER A 255 21.17 -15.61 -18.29
N ILE A 256 22.08 -16.60 -18.28
CA ILE A 256 22.94 -16.92 -19.42
C ILE A 256 22.22 -17.98 -20.26
N PRO A 257 22.04 -17.77 -21.60
CA PRO A 257 21.36 -18.74 -22.45
C PRO A 257 22.26 -19.97 -22.71
N GLU A 258 21.70 -21.14 -22.57
CA GLU A 258 22.37 -22.40 -22.98
C GLU A 258 21.85 -22.92 -24.32
N THR A 259 20.66 -22.45 -24.73
CA THR A 259 20.00 -22.83 -25.99
C THR A 259 19.51 -21.62 -26.77
N ASP A 260 19.34 -21.74 -28.07
CA ASP A 260 18.77 -20.70 -28.94
C ASP A 260 17.37 -20.26 -28.45
N ARG A 261 16.56 -21.21 -27.99
CA ARG A 261 15.23 -20.93 -27.43
C ARG A 261 15.33 -20.04 -26.20
N GLU A 262 16.29 -20.28 -25.35
CA GLU A 262 16.53 -19.46 -24.16
C GLU A 262 17.02 -18.06 -24.52
N ALA A 263 17.87 -17.94 -25.54
CA ALA A 263 18.32 -16.65 -26.06
C ALA A 263 17.12 -15.78 -26.52
N PHE A 264 16.16 -16.38 -27.25
CA PHE A 264 14.93 -15.69 -27.64
C PHE A 264 14.07 -15.28 -26.44
N GLN A 265 13.95 -16.17 -25.44
CA GLN A 265 13.19 -15.84 -24.21
C GLN A 265 13.84 -14.70 -23.42
N ILE A 266 15.17 -14.66 -23.34
CA ILE A 266 15.92 -13.58 -22.67
C ILE A 266 15.74 -12.27 -23.43
N ALA A 267 15.84 -12.30 -24.77
CA ALA A 267 15.62 -11.12 -25.60
C ALA A 267 14.20 -10.56 -25.42
N ALA A 268 13.19 -11.42 -25.44
CA ALA A 268 11.80 -11.01 -25.20
C ALA A 268 11.59 -10.44 -23.77
N ALA A 269 12.20 -11.06 -22.75
CA ALA A 269 12.15 -10.56 -21.39
C ALA A 269 12.81 -9.17 -21.29
N ALA A 270 13.95 -8.96 -21.91
CA ALA A 270 14.65 -7.68 -21.93
C ALA A 270 13.84 -6.59 -22.63
N GLU A 271 13.15 -6.91 -23.71
CA GLU A 271 12.27 -6.00 -24.44
C GLU A 271 11.10 -5.56 -23.57
N ILE A 272 10.41 -6.51 -22.89
CA ILE A 272 9.30 -6.22 -21.99
C ILE A 272 9.77 -5.29 -20.83
N VAL A 273 10.87 -5.63 -20.16
CA VAL A 273 11.39 -4.85 -19.05
C VAL A 273 11.80 -3.43 -19.49
N SER A 274 12.44 -3.31 -20.65
CA SER A 274 12.86 -2.01 -21.22
C SER A 274 11.65 -1.15 -21.60
N SER A 275 10.63 -1.75 -22.23
CA SER A 275 9.37 -1.05 -22.56
C SER A 275 8.68 -0.55 -21.29
N GLN A 276 8.53 -1.39 -20.27
CA GLN A 276 7.95 -1.00 -18.98
C GLN A 276 8.71 0.16 -18.33
N ALA A 277 10.05 0.10 -18.31
CA ALA A 277 10.88 1.17 -17.74
C ALA A 277 10.69 2.51 -18.48
N THR A 278 10.57 2.45 -19.81
CA THR A 278 10.34 3.64 -20.65
C THR A 278 8.96 4.26 -20.34
N GLN A 279 7.94 3.46 -20.24
CA GLN A 279 6.57 3.90 -19.94
C GLN A 279 6.47 4.49 -18.52
N ILE A 280 7.09 3.84 -17.53
CA ILE A 280 7.14 4.34 -16.15
C ILE A 280 7.86 5.71 -16.11
N ALA A 281 8.96 5.86 -16.86
CA ALA A 281 9.66 7.14 -16.97
C ALA A 281 8.79 8.22 -17.64
N ALA A 282 7.97 7.85 -18.62
CA ALA A 282 7.01 8.77 -19.25
C ALA A 282 5.94 9.24 -18.26
N LEU A 283 5.39 8.32 -17.43
CA LEU A 283 4.45 8.66 -16.37
C LEU A 283 5.07 9.62 -15.34
N GLN A 284 6.34 9.41 -14.96
CA GLN A 284 7.05 10.31 -14.06
C GLN A 284 7.23 11.71 -14.67
N LYS A 285 7.61 11.79 -15.95
CA LYS A 285 7.75 13.05 -16.67
C LYS A 285 6.43 13.81 -16.80
N SER A 286 5.30 13.11 -16.85
CA SER A 286 3.98 13.74 -16.85
C SER A 286 3.58 14.32 -15.49
N GLY A 287 4.42 14.20 -14.46
CA GLY A 287 4.21 14.76 -13.12
C GLY A 287 3.43 13.87 -12.18
N LEU A 288 3.27 12.59 -12.49
CA LEU A 288 2.74 11.59 -11.56
C LEU A 288 3.82 11.14 -10.58
N LEU A 289 3.43 10.88 -9.35
CA LEU A 289 4.31 10.23 -8.38
C LEU A 289 4.29 8.72 -8.66
N VAL A 290 5.44 8.20 -9.01
CA VAL A 290 5.58 6.78 -9.33
C VAL A 290 6.56 6.13 -8.37
N LEU A 291 6.19 4.99 -7.85
CA LEU A 291 6.99 4.08 -7.06
C LEU A 291 7.12 2.76 -7.84
N ASP A 292 8.30 2.48 -8.36
CA ASP A 292 8.63 1.22 -8.99
C ASP A 292 9.50 0.41 -8.03
N THR A 293 9.03 -0.78 -7.61
CA THR A 293 9.66 -1.51 -6.51
C THR A 293 9.49 -3.01 -6.61
N LEU A 294 10.45 -3.73 -6.03
CA LEU A 294 10.33 -5.16 -5.82
C LEU A 294 9.16 -5.46 -4.86
N PRO A 295 8.42 -6.55 -5.09
CA PRO A 295 7.27 -6.94 -4.26
C PRO A 295 7.59 -7.03 -2.77
N GLU A 296 8.77 -7.48 -2.40
CA GLU A 296 9.24 -7.61 -1.01
C GLU A 296 9.38 -6.26 -0.30
N ASN A 297 9.81 -5.23 -1.04
CA ASN A 297 10.10 -3.90 -0.51
C ASN A 297 8.92 -2.94 -0.61
N LEU A 298 7.79 -3.38 -1.19
CA LEU A 298 6.63 -2.53 -1.45
C LEU A 298 6.14 -1.81 -0.19
N SER A 299 5.96 -2.54 0.90
CA SER A 299 5.42 -1.98 2.15
C SER A 299 6.32 -0.89 2.73
N VAL A 300 7.63 -1.14 2.77
CA VAL A 300 8.63 -0.21 3.33
C VAL A 300 8.74 1.05 2.46
N ASN A 301 8.84 0.85 1.14
CA ASN A 301 8.99 1.95 0.19
C ASN A 301 7.71 2.80 0.13
N LEU A 302 6.53 2.19 0.20
CA LEU A 302 5.25 2.88 0.19
C LEU A 302 5.08 3.75 1.44
N ILE A 303 5.39 3.23 2.63
CA ILE A 303 5.35 3.98 3.88
C ILE A 303 6.37 5.14 3.84
N SER A 304 7.59 4.88 3.38
CA SER A 304 8.64 5.91 3.26
C SER A 304 8.19 7.04 2.32
N ARG A 305 7.56 6.68 1.20
CA ARG A 305 7.04 7.65 0.24
C ARG A 305 5.88 8.48 0.79
N TYR A 306 4.95 7.84 1.50
CA TYR A 306 3.87 8.54 2.19
C TYR A 306 4.41 9.54 3.21
N LEU A 307 5.39 9.14 4.03
CA LEU A 307 5.99 10.03 5.03
C LEU A 307 6.74 11.21 4.38
N ASP A 308 7.41 11.00 3.24
CA ASP A 308 8.05 12.05 2.45
C ASP A 308 7.02 13.05 1.88
N ILE A 309 5.92 12.55 1.29
CA ILE A 309 4.81 13.38 0.80
C ILE A 309 4.24 14.24 1.92
N LYS A 310 4.03 13.64 3.08
CA LYS A 310 3.50 14.34 4.25
C LYS A 310 4.49 15.37 4.80
N ALA A 311 5.79 15.04 4.83
CA ALA A 311 6.84 15.94 5.26
C ALA A 311 7.00 17.15 4.35
N ARG A 312 6.78 16.97 3.03
CA ARG A 312 6.84 18.05 2.02
C ARG A 312 5.55 18.81 1.86
N GLN A 313 4.49 18.42 2.58
CA GLN A 313 3.16 19.07 2.48
C GLN A 313 2.62 19.14 1.05
N LEU A 314 2.71 18.04 0.32
CA LEU A 314 2.21 17.96 -1.05
C LEU A 314 0.70 17.71 -1.12
N LEU A 315 0.04 17.45 0.01
CA LEU A 315 -1.38 17.17 0.14
C LEU A 315 -2.22 18.38 0.50
#